data_6bfcae9bf1767c9e4309a6ebfb71348f
#
_entry.id   6bfcae9bf1767c9e4309a6ebfb71348f
#
_cell.length_a   1.000
_cell.length_b   1.000
_cell.length_c   1.000
_cell.angle_alpha   90.00
_cell.angle_beta   90.00
_cell.angle_gamma   90.00
#
_symmetry.space_group_name_H-M   'P 1'
#
loop_
_entity.id
_entity.type
_entity.pdbx_description
1 polymer ?
#
loop_
_entity_poly.entity_id
_entity_poly.type
_entity_poly.pdbx_seq_one_letter_code
_entity_poly.pdbx_strand_id
1 'polypeptide(L)'
;FKPFVYSAAIEKGYTPGTIVNDAPVKFGRYSPKNSGGSYAGPITIREALYRSRNVVAVKVLHAIGVDYARSYVQRFGFPAKNIPKDLTMVLGSGQATPLQMARGYSVFANGGYLIEPYIIDRIYNDKGQLIARTQPLVAGISAPRTIDPKNAFIMYKMLQDVIQYGTGRAALALGRSDIAGKTGTTNNQKDAWFVG
;
A
#
# COMPACT_ATOMS: atom_id res chain seq x y z
N PHE A 1 4.45 -2.74 -0.88
CA PHE A 1 3.52 -3.45 0.01
C PHE A 1 3.33 -2.78 1.39
N LYS A 2 4.25 -1.91 1.84
CA LYS A 2 4.14 -1.26 3.17
C LYS A 2 2.74 -0.70 3.49
N PRO A 3 2.08 0.11 2.64
CA PRO A 3 0.76 0.66 2.98
C PRO A 3 -0.29 -0.39 3.31
N PHE A 4 -0.31 -1.52 2.61
CA PHE A 4 -1.28 -2.59 2.85
C PHE A 4 -1.05 -3.29 4.20
N VAL A 5 0.23 -3.48 4.60
CA VAL A 5 0.59 -4.03 5.92
C VAL A 5 0.28 -3.03 7.04
N TYR A 6 0.50 -1.73 6.80
CA TYR A 6 0.15 -0.69 7.79
C TYR A 6 -1.37 -0.58 7.95
N SER A 7 -2.15 -0.70 6.86
CA SER A 7 -3.61 -0.80 6.92
C SER A 7 -4.07 -2.01 7.75
N ALA A 8 -3.42 -3.17 7.56
CA ALA A 8 -3.66 -4.36 8.38
C ALA A 8 -3.34 -4.13 9.86
N ALA A 9 -2.27 -3.39 10.16
CA ALA A 9 -1.92 -3.03 11.54
C ALA A 9 -2.96 -2.09 12.18
N ILE A 10 -3.45 -1.09 11.43
CA ILE A 10 -4.51 -0.19 11.89
C ILE A 10 -5.78 -0.99 12.21
N GLU A 11 -6.16 -1.97 11.39
CA GLU A 11 -7.31 -2.85 11.68
C GLU A 11 -7.10 -3.70 12.96
N LYS A 12 -5.84 -4.00 13.31
CA LYS A 12 -5.44 -4.67 14.56
C LYS A 12 -5.32 -3.71 15.76
N GLY A 13 -5.75 -2.46 15.63
CA GLY A 13 -5.76 -1.48 16.72
C GLY A 13 -4.52 -0.59 16.81
N TYR A 14 -3.58 -0.68 15.88
CA TYR A 14 -2.52 0.32 15.78
C TYR A 14 -3.10 1.68 15.39
N THR A 15 -2.45 2.74 15.85
CA THR A 15 -2.80 4.12 15.48
C THR A 15 -1.60 4.79 14.81
N PRO A 16 -1.78 5.87 14.05
CA PRO A 16 -0.64 6.63 13.50
C PRO A 16 0.40 7.02 14.54
N GLY A 17 -0.02 7.23 15.79
CA GLY A 17 0.84 7.57 16.93
C GLY A 17 1.49 6.38 17.64
N THR A 18 1.19 5.15 17.25
CA THR A 18 1.82 3.97 17.86
C THR A 18 3.32 4.02 17.67
N ILE A 19 4.08 3.95 18.77
CA ILE A 19 5.55 4.03 18.76
C ILE A 19 6.15 2.64 18.59
N VAL A 20 7.10 2.54 17.65
CA VAL A 20 7.91 1.33 17.43
C VAL A 20 9.39 1.75 17.39
N ASN A 21 10.24 1.02 18.08
CA ASN A 21 11.68 1.33 18.12
C ASN A 21 12.36 0.93 16.80
N ASP A 22 12.84 1.92 16.04
CA ASP A 22 13.68 1.75 14.85
C ASP A 22 15.13 1.50 15.25
N ALA A 23 15.43 0.28 15.63
CA ALA A 23 16.75 -0.19 16.08
C ALA A 23 17.03 -1.57 15.46
N PRO A 24 18.29 -1.98 15.34
CA PRO A 24 18.66 -3.30 14.84
C PRO A 24 17.85 -4.42 15.48
N VAL A 25 17.43 -5.38 14.67
CA VAL A 25 16.64 -6.52 15.14
C VAL A 25 16.99 -7.77 14.33
N LYS A 26 16.82 -8.94 14.94
CA LYS A 26 17.02 -10.23 14.31
C LYS A 26 15.81 -11.13 14.54
N PHE A 27 15.30 -11.74 13.47
CA PHE A 27 14.23 -12.73 13.48
C PHE A 27 14.80 -14.05 12.95
N GLY A 28 15.23 -14.94 13.84
CA GLY A 28 15.99 -16.13 13.45
C GLY A 28 17.26 -15.76 12.67
N ARG A 29 17.36 -16.13 11.41
CA ARG A 29 18.49 -15.79 10.52
C ARG A 29 18.28 -14.47 9.76
N TYR A 30 17.08 -13.89 9.78
CA TYR A 30 16.74 -12.69 9.05
C TYR A 30 17.00 -11.43 9.88
N SER A 31 17.78 -10.50 9.33
CA SER A 31 18.13 -9.24 9.98
C SER A 31 17.89 -8.08 9.00
N PRO A 32 16.68 -7.46 9.04
CA PRO A 32 16.36 -6.35 8.15
C PRO A 32 17.22 -5.13 8.47
N LYS A 33 17.57 -4.37 7.41
CA LYS A 33 18.30 -3.11 7.53
C LYS A 33 17.50 -1.98 6.88
N ASN A 34 17.64 -0.77 7.43
CA ASN A 34 17.15 0.43 6.76
C ASN A 34 18.05 0.80 5.58
N SER A 35 17.48 1.43 4.55
CA SER A 35 18.27 2.07 3.51
C SER A 35 19.16 3.15 4.14
N GLY A 36 20.44 3.18 3.75
CA GLY A 36 21.43 4.08 4.34
C GLY A 36 21.97 3.64 5.70
N GLY A 37 21.53 2.50 6.25
CA GLY A 37 22.10 1.89 7.46
C GLY A 37 21.80 2.59 8.79
N SER A 38 21.12 3.75 8.79
CA SER A 38 20.83 4.53 10.02
C SER A 38 19.54 4.05 10.70
N TYR A 39 19.47 4.30 12.02
CA TYR A 39 18.32 4.00 12.86
C TYR A 39 17.89 5.27 13.62
N ALA A 40 16.57 5.41 13.86
CA ALA A 40 15.99 6.61 14.45
C ALA A 40 15.56 6.43 15.91
N GLY A 41 15.69 5.21 16.47
CA GLY A 41 15.16 4.92 17.81
C GLY A 41 13.63 4.86 17.83
N PRO A 42 12.99 5.22 18.96
CA PRO A 42 11.52 5.22 19.06
C PRO A 42 10.89 6.26 18.13
N ILE A 43 10.10 5.81 17.15
CA ILE A 43 9.34 6.67 16.21
C ILE A 43 7.93 6.15 16.06
N THR A 44 7.02 7.01 15.61
CA THR A 44 5.65 6.61 15.30
C THR A 44 5.60 5.78 14.03
N ILE A 45 4.58 4.91 13.89
CA ILE A 45 4.37 4.18 12.64
C ILE A 45 4.07 5.13 11.46
N ARG A 46 3.43 6.28 11.72
CA ARG A 46 3.24 7.36 10.75
C ARG A 46 4.59 7.84 10.19
N GLU A 47 5.52 8.18 11.09
CA GLU A 47 6.87 8.60 10.73
C GLU A 47 7.62 7.51 9.99
N ALA A 48 7.54 6.27 10.47
CA ALA A 48 8.17 5.12 9.84
C ALA A 48 7.66 4.88 8.41
N LEU A 49 6.37 5.13 8.13
CA LEU A 49 5.81 4.99 6.78
C LEU A 49 6.32 6.08 5.85
N TYR A 50 6.24 7.36 6.23
CA TYR A 50 6.67 8.44 5.33
C TYR A 50 8.20 8.45 5.10
N ARG A 51 9.01 8.04 6.09
CA ARG A 51 10.45 7.80 5.92
C ARG A 51 10.79 6.45 5.30
N SER A 52 9.79 5.62 5.06
CA SER A 52 9.95 4.27 4.46
C SER A 52 10.89 3.35 5.25
N ARG A 53 10.90 3.43 6.60
CA ARG A 53 11.77 2.61 7.45
C ARG A 53 11.46 1.12 7.32
N ASN A 54 12.46 0.34 6.98
CA ASN A 54 12.30 -1.09 6.75
C ASN A 54 12.15 -1.86 8.06
N VAL A 55 12.99 -1.54 9.03
CA VAL A 55 13.03 -2.27 10.32
C VAL A 55 11.69 -2.14 11.05
N VAL A 56 11.13 -0.94 11.11
CA VAL A 56 9.81 -0.71 11.73
C VAL A 56 8.72 -1.47 10.97
N ALA A 57 8.72 -1.42 9.63
CA ALA A 57 7.75 -2.13 8.83
C ALA A 57 7.79 -3.66 9.08
N VAL A 58 8.99 -4.24 9.18
CA VAL A 58 9.16 -5.66 9.49
C VAL A 58 8.70 -5.97 10.92
N LYS A 59 9.01 -5.13 11.91
CA LYS A 59 8.54 -5.29 13.29
C LYS A 59 7.01 -5.24 13.38
N VAL A 60 6.37 -4.32 12.67
CA VAL A 60 4.90 -4.22 12.59
C VAL A 60 4.32 -5.49 11.98
N LEU A 61 4.85 -5.96 10.83
CA LEU A 61 4.40 -7.19 10.21
C LEU A 61 4.55 -8.41 11.13
N HIS A 62 5.70 -8.53 11.80
CA HIS A 62 5.94 -9.61 12.76
C HIS A 62 4.91 -9.59 13.91
N ALA A 63 4.63 -8.41 14.46
CA ALA A 63 3.71 -8.24 15.57
C ALA A 63 2.24 -8.58 15.22
N ILE A 64 1.79 -8.21 14.02
CA ILE A 64 0.41 -8.53 13.58
C ILE A 64 0.28 -9.96 13.02
N GLY A 65 1.39 -10.60 12.69
CA GLY A 65 1.45 -11.96 12.12
C GLY A 65 1.42 -11.97 10.59
N VAL A 66 2.32 -12.76 9.99
CA VAL A 66 2.48 -12.85 8.51
C VAL A 66 1.21 -13.40 7.85
N ASP A 67 0.63 -14.47 8.40
CA ASP A 67 -0.56 -15.10 7.81
C ASP A 67 -1.78 -14.18 7.83
N TYR A 68 -1.98 -13.45 8.93
CA TYR A 68 -3.02 -12.42 9.01
C TYR A 68 -2.80 -11.34 7.96
N ALA A 69 -1.59 -10.78 7.89
CA ALA A 69 -1.27 -9.72 6.94
C ALA A 69 -1.44 -10.20 5.49
N ARG A 70 -1.05 -11.45 5.17
CA ARG A 70 -1.28 -12.04 3.84
C ARG A 70 -2.76 -12.12 3.48
N SER A 71 -3.59 -12.64 4.38
CA SER A 71 -5.04 -12.73 4.17
C SER A 71 -5.66 -11.33 4.01
N TYR A 72 -5.17 -10.36 4.78
CA TYR A 72 -5.62 -8.98 4.68
C TYR A 72 -5.26 -8.34 3.34
N VAL A 73 -4.00 -8.48 2.89
CA VAL A 73 -3.52 -7.90 1.62
C VAL A 73 -4.25 -8.49 0.41
N GLN A 74 -4.69 -9.75 0.47
CA GLN A 74 -5.50 -10.34 -0.61
C GLN A 74 -6.82 -9.60 -0.85
N ARG A 75 -7.39 -8.96 0.17
CA ARG A 75 -8.61 -8.14 0.03
C ARG A 75 -8.45 -7.00 -0.97
N PHE A 76 -7.22 -6.55 -1.23
CA PHE A 76 -6.89 -5.50 -2.21
C PHE A 76 -6.74 -6.03 -3.64
N GLY A 77 -7.09 -7.30 -3.89
CA GLY A 77 -7.04 -7.91 -5.21
C GLY A 77 -5.70 -8.53 -5.61
N PHE A 78 -4.76 -8.68 -4.68
CA PHE A 78 -3.50 -9.35 -4.95
C PHE A 78 -3.65 -10.88 -4.88
N PRO A 79 -3.20 -11.63 -5.90
CA PRO A 79 -3.26 -13.08 -5.87
C PRO A 79 -2.39 -13.67 -4.75
N ALA A 80 -2.93 -14.62 -3.99
CA ALA A 80 -2.24 -15.26 -2.86
C ALA A 80 -0.86 -15.83 -3.21
N LYS A 81 -0.72 -16.37 -4.44
CA LYS A 81 0.53 -16.95 -4.95
C LYS A 81 1.66 -15.92 -5.10
N ASN A 82 1.32 -14.64 -5.27
CA ASN A 82 2.25 -13.54 -5.49
C ASN A 82 2.68 -12.87 -4.18
N ILE A 83 2.04 -13.22 -3.04
CA ILE A 83 2.32 -12.62 -1.73
C ILE A 83 3.22 -13.58 -0.94
N PRO A 84 4.46 -13.17 -0.59
CA PRO A 84 5.38 -13.99 0.20
C PRO A 84 4.79 -14.43 1.54
N LYS A 85 5.29 -15.57 2.05
CA LYS A 85 4.86 -16.17 3.33
C LYS A 85 5.83 -15.86 4.47
N ASP A 86 6.58 -14.79 4.37
CA ASP A 86 7.61 -14.41 5.34
C ASP A 86 7.68 -12.88 5.54
N LEU A 87 8.57 -12.45 6.41
CA LEU A 87 8.73 -11.05 6.79
C LEU A 87 9.21 -10.14 5.64
N THR A 88 9.72 -10.68 4.54
CA THR A 88 10.15 -9.87 3.40
C THR A 88 8.97 -9.30 2.62
N MET A 89 7.76 -9.84 2.81
CA MET A 89 6.52 -9.38 2.19
C MET A 89 6.34 -7.86 2.32
N VAL A 90 6.55 -7.29 3.50
CA VAL A 90 6.35 -5.86 3.74
C VAL A 90 7.35 -4.98 2.98
N LEU A 91 8.51 -5.54 2.63
CA LEU A 91 9.54 -4.85 1.86
C LEU A 91 9.33 -4.92 0.35
N GLY A 92 8.33 -5.70 -0.10
CA GLY A 92 7.97 -5.78 -1.51
C GLY A 92 8.66 -6.90 -2.27
N SER A 93 9.01 -7.99 -1.60
CA SER A 93 9.56 -9.19 -2.27
C SER A 93 8.50 -9.97 -3.08
N GLY A 94 7.21 -9.61 -2.95
CA GLY A 94 6.14 -10.12 -3.78
C GLY A 94 6.12 -9.53 -5.18
N GLN A 95 5.34 -10.14 -6.07
CA GLN A 95 5.17 -9.71 -7.46
C GLN A 95 3.79 -9.08 -7.66
N ALA A 96 3.75 -7.95 -8.35
CA ALA A 96 2.50 -7.31 -8.76
C ALA A 96 2.70 -6.53 -10.06
N THR A 97 1.69 -6.51 -10.92
CA THR A 97 1.69 -5.65 -12.10
C THR A 97 1.37 -4.19 -11.69
N PRO A 98 1.75 -3.18 -12.50
CA PRO A 98 1.33 -1.79 -12.27
C PRO A 98 -0.18 -1.64 -12.10
N LEU A 99 -0.97 -2.36 -12.90
CA LEU A 99 -2.43 -2.35 -12.82
C LEU A 99 -2.96 -2.91 -11.48
N GLN A 100 -2.35 -3.99 -10.97
CA GLN A 100 -2.69 -4.53 -9.66
C GLN A 100 -2.34 -3.55 -8.53
N MET A 101 -1.22 -2.85 -8.64
CA MET A 101 -0.83 -1.82 -7.67
C MET A 101 -1.82 -0.65 -7.70
N ALA A 102 -2.16 -0.11 -8.88
CA ALA A 102 -3.15 0.96 -9.04
C ALA A 102 -4.51 0.54 -8.46
N ARG A 103 -4.98 -0.68 -8.77
CA ARG A 103 -6.20 -1.25 -8.20
C ARG A 103 -6.16 -1.31 -6.67
N GLY A 104 -5.07 -1.81 -6.09
CA GLY A 104 -4.91 -1.88 -4.63
C GLY A 104 -4.90 -0.50 -3.97
N TYR A 105 -4.23 0.49 -4.57
CA TYR A 105 -4.17 1.85 -4.03
C TYR A 105 -5.49 2.61 -4.20
N SER A 106 -6.28 2.32 -5.23
CA SER A 106 -7.61 2.92 -5.39
C SER A 106 -8.53 2.66 -4.19
N VAL A 107 -8.32 1.57 -3.44
CA VAL A 107 -9.06 1.28 -2.21
C VAL A 107 -8.87 2.38 -1.16
N PHE A 108 -7.65 2.90 -1.02
CA PHE A 108 -7.38 4.03 -0.10
C PHE A 108 -7.99 5.34 -0.61
N ALA A 109 -7.99 5.55 -1.92
CA ALA A 109 -8.47 6.79 -2.54
C ALA A 109 -10.00 6.91 -2.57
N ASN A 110 -10.74 5.79 -2.60
CA ASN A 110 -12.18 5.77 -2.78
C ASN A 110 -12.99 5.43 -1.51
N GLY A 111 -12.35 5.50 -0.34
CA GLY A 111 -13.01 5.24 0.95
C GLY A 111 -13.16 3.77 1.32
N GLY A 112 -12.36 2.89 0.72
CA GLY A 112 -12.22 1.49 1.15
C GLY A 112 -12.92 0.46 0.25
N TYR A 113 -13.23 0.79 -0.99
CA TYR A 113 -13.89 -0.12 -1.93
C TYR A 113 -12.92 -0.68 -2.97
N LEU A 114 -13.04 -1.97 -3.27
CA LEU A 114 -12.28 -2.60 -4.34
C LEU A 114 -13.05 -2.48 -5.66
N ILE A 115 -12.46 -1.79 -6.63
CA ILE A 115 -12.99 -1.65 -7.98
C ILE A 115 -12.22 -2.56 -8.95
N GLU A 116 -12.87 -2.93 -10.05
CA GLU A 116 -12.22 -3.70 -11.12
C GLU A 116 -11.84 -2.75 -12.27
N PRO A 117 -10.54 -2.69 -12.64
CA PRO A 117 -10.12 -1.95 -13.81
C PRO A 117 -10.61 -2.65 -15.08
N TYR A 118 -11.03 -1.87 -16.07
CA TYR A 118 -11.43 -2.37 -17.38
C TYR A 118 -10.78 -1.52 -18.49
N ILE A 119 -10.62 -2.12 -19.67
CA ILE A 119 -10.00 -1.47 -20.83
C ILE A 119 -11.06 -1.14 -21.88
N ILE A 120 -12.06 -2.03 -22.05
CA ILE A 120 -13.10 -1.86 -23.05
C ILE A 120 -14.34 -1.29 -22.37
N ASP A 121 -14.72 -0.05 -22.71
CA ASP A 121 -15.97 0.57 -22.22
C ASP A 121 -17.17 0.11 -23.05
N ARG A 122 -17.07 0.16 -24.38
CA ARG A 122 -18.17 -0.15 -25.31
C ARG A 122 -17.70 -0.89 -26.54
N ILE A 123 -18.58 -1.72 -27.08
CA ILE A 123 -18.40 -2.42 -28.36
C ILE A 123 -19.54 -2.06 -29.25
N TYR A 124 -19.26 -1.64 -30.49
CA TYR A 124 -20.23 -1.33 -31.53
C TYR A 124 -20.07 -2.26 -32.73
N ASN A 125 -21.15 -2.51 -33.47
CA ASN A 125 -21.08 -3.21 -34.75
C ASN A 125 -20.68 -2.24 -35.88
N ASP A 126 -20.57 -2.78 -37.10
CA ASP A 126 -20.28 -2.04 -38.33
C ASP A 126 -21.34 -0.97 -38.69
N LYS A 127 -22.56 -1.08 -38.14
CA LYS A 127 -23.66 -0.14 -38.30
C LYS A 127 -23.71 0.92 -37.19
N GLY A 128 -22.73 0.96 -36.30
CA GLY A 128 -22.67 1.90 -35.18
C GLY A 128 -23.66 1.59 -34.04
N GLN A 129 -24.24 0.41 -34.00
CA GLN A 129 -25.16 0.00 -32.94
C GLN A 129 -24.35 -0.57 -31.76
N LEU A 130 -24.70 -0.17 -30.53
CA LEU A 130 -24.09 -0.66 -29.31
C LEU A 130 -24.39 -2.16 -29.11
N ILE A 131 -23.36 -3.00 -29.14
CA ILE A 131 -23.46 -4.44 -28.87
C ILE A 131 -23.30 -4.75 -27.39
N ALA A 132 -22.27 -4.15 -26.73
CA ALA A 132 -21.98 -4.39 -25.34
C ALA A 132 -21.41 -3.13 -24.68
N ARG A 133 -21.64 -3.01 -23.38
CA ARG A 133 -21.07 -1.96 -22.52
C ARG A 133 -20.60 -2.56 -21.21
N THR A 134 -19.40 -2.22 -20.76
CA THR A 134 -18.92 -2.56 -19.44
C THR A 134 -19.74 -1.86 -18.36
N GLN A 135 -20.15 -2.60 -17.34
CA GLN A 135 -20.80 -2.07 -16.15
C GLN A 135 -19.74 -1.97 -15.04
N PRO A 136 -19.13 -0.79 -14.82
CA PRO A 136 -18.09 -0.65 -13.83
C PRO A 136 -18.65 -0.80 -12.41
N LEU A 137 -17.84 -1.39 -11.53
CA LEU A 137 -18.12 -1.35 -10.09
C LEU A 137 -17.95 0.07 -9.57
N VAL A 138 -18.95 0.56 -8.84
CA VAL A 138 -18.99 1.93 -8.30
C VAL A 138 -18.85 1.88 -6.79
N ALA A 139 -17.85 2.61 -6.26
CA ALA A 139 -17.63 2.74 -4.82
C ALA A 139 -18.90 3.29 -4.12
N GLY A 140 -19.30 2.64 -3.04
CA GLY A 140 -20.50 3.01 -2.28
C GLY A 140 -21.83 2.51 -2.87
N ILE A 141 -21.84 1.94 -4.08
CA ILE A 141 -23.06 1.44 -4.76
C ILE A 141 -22.95 -0.07 -5.02
N SER A 142 -22.02 -0.50 -5.86
CA SER A 142 -21.90 -1.89 -6.30
C SER A 142 -20.55 -2.53 -5.98
N ALA A 143 -19.51 -1.73 -5.70
CA ALA A 143 -18.20 -2.25 -5.36
C ALA A 143 -18.19 -2.82 -3.92
N PRO A 144 -17.52 -3.96 -3.69
CA PRO A 144 -17.38 -4.52 -2.34
C PRO A 144 -16.49 -3.62 -1.48
N ARG A 145 -16.90 -3.41 -0.21
CA ARG A 145 -16.07 -2.74 0.78
C ARG A 145 -14.96 -3.69 1.26
N THR A 146 -13.73 -3.25 1.12
CA THR A 146 -12.52 -4.03 1.42
C THR A 146 -11.98 -3.72 2.81
N ILE A 147 -12.01 -2.42 3.19
CA ILE A 147 -11.55 -1.92 4.48
C ILE A 147 -12.54 -0.92 5.07
N ASP A 148 -12.47 -0.74 6.40
CA ASP A 148 -13.26 0.25 7.10
C ASP A 148 -12.97 1.69 6.60
N PRO A 149 -13.98 2.58 6.47
CA PRO A 149 -13.76 3.96 6.02
C PRO A 149 -12.76 4.74 6.87
N LYS A 150 -12.71 4.49 8.19
CA LYS A 150 -11.74 5.13 9.09
C LYS A 150 -10.32 4.67 8.77
N ASN A 151 -10.13 3.38 8.48
CA ASN A 151 -8.84 2.84 8.06
C ASN A 151 -8.41 3.48 6.72
N ALA A 152 -9.30 3.53 5.72
CA ALA A 152 -9.02 4.17 4.44
C ALA A 152 -8.62 5.64 4.62
N PHE A 153 -9.34 6.41 5.45
CA PHE A 153 -9.03 7.80 5.75
C PHE A 153 -7.67 7.95 6.45
N ILE A 154 -7.39 7.13 7.48
CA ILE A 154 -6.11 7.16 8.18
C ILE A 154 -4.96 6.86 7.21
N MET A 155 -5.10 5.83 6.39
CA MET A 155 -4.08 5.46 5.41
C MET A 155 -3.88 6.54 4.35
N TYR A 156 -4.96 7.15 3.85
CA TYR A 156 -4.88 8.29 2.94
C TYR A 156 -4.06 9.43 3.55
N LYS A 157 -4.33 9.80 4.81
CA LYS A 157 -3.57 10.84 5.53
C LYS A 157 -2.09 10.47 5.71
N MET A 158 -1.80 9.23 6.09
CA MET A 158 -0.41 8.76 6.20
C MET A 158 0.31 8.71 4.85
N LEU A 159 -0.40 8.49 3.75
CA LEU A 159 0.16 8.56 2.39
C LEU A 159 0.35 10.00 1.89
N GLN A 160 -0.49 10.96 2.33
CA GLN A 160 -0.21 12.39 2.14
C GLN A 160 1.08 12.83 2.83
N ASP A 161 1.36 12.30 4.04
CA ASP A 161 2.61 12.61 4.75
C ASP A 161 3.86 12.13 4.00
N VAL A 162 3.77 11.07 3.22
CA VAL A 162 4.88 10.63 2.34
C VAL A 162 5.26 11.73 1.35
N ILE A 163 4.26 12.51 0.88
CA ILE A 163 4.47 13.63 -0.02
C ILE A 163 4.95 14.87 0.75
N GLN A 164 4.33 15.17 1.90
CA GLN A 164 4.63 16.39 2.64
C GLN A 164 6.00 16.33 3.36
N TYR A 165 6.30 15.20 3.97
CA TYR A 165 7.44 15.07 4.90
C TYR A 165 8.41 13.94 4.54
N GLY A 166 8.05 13.09 3.58
CA GLY A 166 8.73 11.83 3.32
C GLY A 166 9.43 11.72 1.98
N THR A 167 9.54 10.48 1.54
CA THR A 167 10.28 10.09 0.33
C THR A 167 9.62 10.53 -0.98
N GLY A 168 8.35 10.98 -0.93
CA GLY A 168 7.58 11.43 -2.11
C GLY A 168 7.61 12.95 -2.34
N ARG A 169 8.44 13.72 -1.64
CA ARG A 169 8.45 15.21 -1.68
C ARG A 169 8.62 15.81 -3.08
N ALA A 170 9.24 15.10 -4.00
CA ALA A 170 9.35 15.56 -5.39
C ALA A 170 7.97 15.84 -6.04
N ALA A 171 6.92 15.14 -5.61
CA ALA A 171 5.56 15.37 -6.10
C ALA A 171 4.96 16.74 -5.68
N LEU A 172 5.54 17.43 -4.69
CA LEU A 172 5.11 18.80 -4.31
C LEU A 172 5.28 19.79 -5.46
N ALA A 173 6.21 19.55 -6.40
CA ALA A 173 6.40 20.39 -7.59
C ALA A 173 5.16 20.44 -8.51
N LEU A 174 4.21 19.52 -8.35
CA LEU A 174 2.94 19.53 -9.09
C LEU A 174 1.94 20.56 -8.58
N GLY A 175 2.21 21.26 -7.46
CA GLY A 175 1.35 22.28 -6.90
C GLY A 175 -0.01 21.77 -6.38
N ARG A 176 -0.16 20.45 -6.17
CA ARG A 176 -1.41 19.81 -5.70
C ARG A 176 -1.27 19.38 -4.25
N SER A 177 -2.28 19.67 -3.42
CA SER A 177 -2.35 19.31 -2.00
C SER A 177 -3.02 17.96 -1.75
N ASP A 178 -3.69 17.40 -2.74
CA ASP A 178 -4.50 16.17 -2.64
C ASP A 178 -3.71 14.90 -3.01
N ILE A 179 -2.43 15.03 -3.40
CA ILE A 179 -1.61 13.87 -3.74
C ILE A 179 -1.27 13.06 -2.48
N ALA A 180 -1.59 11.79 -2.53
CA ALA A 180 -1.22 10.80 -1.54
C ALA A 180 -0.61 9.58 -2.24
N GLY A 181 0.52 9.07 -1.77
CA GLY A 181 1.17 7.96 -2.46
C GLY A 181 2.39 7.41 -1.73
N LYS A 182 3.04 6.46 -2.35
CA LYS A 182 4.23 5.83 -1.81
C LYS A 182 5.27 5.54 -2.88
N THR A 183 6.50 5.90 -2.59
CA THR A 183 7.66 5.50 -3.38
C THR A 183 8.06 4.06 -3.09
N GLY A 184 8.58 3.37 -4.07
CA GLY A 184 9.20 2.06 -3.96
C GLY A 184 10.46 1.99 -4.81
N THR A 185 11.51 1.37 -4.26
CA THR A 185 12.75 1.13 -4.97
C THR A 185 13.23 -0.27 -4.62
N THR A 186 13.49 -1.08 -5.63
CA THR A 186 14.05 -2.42 -5.45
C THR A 186 15.57 -2.37 -5.28
N ASN A 187 16.16 -3.48 -4.82
CA ASN A 187 17.60 -3.60 -4.71
C ASN A 187 18.28 -3.32 -6.06
N ASN A 188 19.39 -2.61 -6.04
CA ASN A 188 20.15 -2.17 -7.21
C ASN A 188 19.34 -1.27 -8.16
N GLN A 189 18.27 -0.62 -7.68
CA GLN A 189 17.42 0.32 -8.44
C GLN A 189 16.86 -0.27 -9.76
N LYS A 190 16.65 -1.59 -9.79
CA LYS A 190 16.07 -2.25 -10.97
C LYS A 190 14.66 -1.76 -11.27
N ASP A 191 13.89 -1.43 -10.22
CA ASP A 191 12.58 -0.81 -10.32
C ASP A 191 12.52 0.39 -9.39
N ALA A 192 12.05 1.51 -9.89
CA ALA A 192 11.76 2.72 -9.13
C ALA A 192 10.33 3.17 -9.48
N TRP A 193 9.43 3.13 -8.50
CA TRP A 193 8.01 3.40 -8.69
C TRP A 193 7.51 4.45 -7.72
N PHE A 194 6.54 5.21 -8.17
CA PHE A 194 5.60 5.95 -7.35
C PHE A 194 4.19 5.47 -7.67
N VAL A 195 3.40 5.19 -6.64
CA VAL A 195 1.98 4.85 -6.77
C VAL A 195 1.20 5.78 -5.85
N GLY A 196 0.25 6.51 -6.44
CA GLY A 196 -0.56 7.51 -5.74
C GLY A 196 -1.67 8.05 -6.62
#